data_8533accfbb7b67429af705385dc82b68
#
_entry.id   8533accfbb7b67429af705385dc82b68
#
_cell.length_a   1.000
_cell.length_b   1.000
_cell.length_c   1.000
_cell.angle_alpha   90.00
_cell.angle_beta   90.00
_cell.angle_gamma   90.00
#
_symmetry.space_group_name_H-M   'P 1'
#
loop_
_entity.id
_entity.type
_entity.pdbx_description
1 polymer ?
#
loop_
_entity_poly.entity_id
_entity_poly.type
_entity_poly.pdbx_seq_one_letter_code
_entity_poly.pdbx_strand_id
1 'polypeptide(L)'
;FVVSATETRNGTVLGELRVSRFVLENLVPGTRVSSFRPGHLEYPSTLPEALDAAGYQNSSSVTANVSLSHLPFRLTYTRKGQAQVDVYEFPITIEDELPPAMLERLDDAMVVARKIGRHGGIYVVLIHPDVTAQKLEFQMQLTHRLKRMSWFGSLAELGAWWRARAALGVEVTDTGGGFVINLQAPKAIAGLPLEIPRGFAITATSAVSVIEQREGVLLIDIPAGPASLTLRKAS
;
A
#
# COMPACT_ATOMS: atom_id res chain seq x y z
N PHE A 1 -18.74 1.19 15.50
CA PHE A 1 -19.29 1.22 14.14
C PHE A 1 -20.63 1.93 14.04
N VAL A 2 -21.37 2.09 15.11
CA VAL A 2 -22.60 2.86 15.07
C VAL A 2 -22.30 4.28 15.52
N VAL A 3 -21.78 5.06 14.63
CA VAL A 3 -21.80 6.50 14.77
C VAL A 3 -22.81 7.01 13.76
N SER A 4 -24.06 6.80 14.02
CA SER A 4 -25.06 7.41 13.17
C SER A 4 -26.08 8.14 14.02
N ALA A 5 -26.55 9.25 13.47
CA ALA A 5 -27.72 9.94 13.96
C ALA A 5 -29.00 9.07 13.95
N THR A 6 -28.90 7.90 13.34
CA THR A 6 -29.91 6.85 13.37
C THR A 6 -29.35 5.69 14.18
N GLU A 7 -29.67 5.60 15.46
CA GLU A 7 -29.36 4.47 16.32
C GLU A 7 -29.91 3.17 15.70
N THR A 8 -29.09 2.48 14.90
CA THR A 8 -29.39 1.10 14.51
C THR A 8 -29.00 0.20 15.67
N ARG A 9 -29.95 -0.05 16.57
CA ARG A 9 -29.81 -1.08 17.59
C ARG A 9 -29.71 -2.43 16.88
N ASN A 10 -28.70 -3.24 17.20
CA ASN A 10 -28.44 -4.58 16.68
C ASN A 10 -27.77 -4.68 15.28
N GLY A 11 -27.08 -3.64 14.81
CA GLY A 11 -26.18 -3.77 13.67
C GLY A 11 -24.99 -4.70 13.98
N THR A 12 -24.54 -5.46 12.97
CA THR A 12 -23.29 -6.23 13.06
C THR A 12 -22.22 -5.53 12.25
N VAL A 13 -20.95 -5.69 12.60
CA VAL A 13 -19.82 -5.16 11.82
C VAL A 13 -19.94 -5.59 10.35
N LEU A 14 -20.25 -6.85 10.09
CA LEU A 14 -20.45 -7.35 8.73
C LEU A 14 -21.65 -6.69 8.02
N GLY A 15 -22.75 -6.46 8.72
CA GLY A 15 -23.93 -5.78 8.18
C GLY A 15 -23.63 -4.35 7.77
N GLU A 16 -22.96 -3.58 8.63
CA GLU A 16 -22.53 -2.20 8.38
C GLU A 16 -21.59 -2.12 7.17
N LEU A 17 -20.63 -3.01 7.06
CA LEU A 17 -19.70 -3.07 5.94
C LEU A 17 -20.39 -3.37 4.62
N ARG A 18 -21.34 -4.30 4.61
CA ARG A 18 -22.12 -4.65 3.40
C ARG A 18 -23.03 -3.49 2.96
N VAL A 19 -23.71 -2.88 3.91
CA VAL A 19 -24.62 -1.75 3.61
C VAL A 19 -23.83 -0.55 3.12
N SER A 20 -22.75 -0.16 3.79
CA SER A 20 -21.92 0.98 3.36
C SER A 20 -21.36 0.78 1.95
N ARG A 21 -20.85 -0.42 1.66
CA ARG A 21 -20.36 -0.78 0.33
C ARG A 21 -21.47 -0.71 -0.72
N PHE A 22 -22.60 -1.33 -0.46
CA PHE A 22 -23.76 -1.31 -1.35
C PHE A 22 -24.22 0.12 -1.66
N VAL A 23 -24.34 0.96 -0.64
CA VAL A 23 -24.75 2.36 -0.82
C VAL A 23 -23.76 3.12 -1.69
N LEU A 24 -22.46 3.01 -1.43
CA LEU A 24 -21.43 3.72 -2.20
C LEU A 24 -21.38 3.25 -3.66
N GLU A 25 -21.45 1.94 -3.92
CA GLU A 25 -21.44 1.37 -5.27
C GLU A 25 -22.71 1.73 -6.07
N ASN A 26 -23.84 1.96 -5.40
CA ASN A 26 -25.06 2.41 -6.06
C ASN A 26 -25.12 3.93 -6.27
N LEU A 27 -24.54 4.72 -5.36
CA LEU A 27 -24.49 6.18 -5.52
C LEU A 27 -23.54 6.62 -6.65
N VAL A 28 -22.51 5.84 -6.91
CA VAL A 28 -21.49 6.11 -7.94
C VAL A 28 -21.42 4.93 -8.90
N PRO A 29 -22.27 4.91 -9.96
CA PRO A 29 -22.31 3.80 -10.90
C PRO A 29 -20.94 3.48 -11.52
N GLY A 30 -20.59 2.20 -11.61
CA GLY A 30 -19.31 1.74 -12.14
C GLY A 30 -18.16 1.75 -11.13
N THR A 31 -18.39 2.25 -9.93
CA THR A 31 -17.39 2.20 -8.84
C THR A 31 -17.43 0.85 -8.16
N ARG A 32 -16.24 0.30 -7.88
CA ARG A 32 -16.05 -0.86 -7.00
C ARG A 32 -15.34 -0.42 -5.73
N VAL A 33 -16.00 -0.56 -4.60
CA VAL A 33 -15.43 -0.23 -3.29
C VAL A 33 -14.60 -1.41 -2.79
N SER A 34 -13.28 -1.25 -2.77
CA SER A 34 -12.33 -2.29 -2.34
C SER A 34 -11.54 -1.94 -1.10
N SER A 35 -11.62 -0.68 -0.64
CA SER A 35 -10.83 -0.18 0.48
C SER A 35 -11.75 0.34 1.59
N PHE A 36 -11.33 0.15 2.82
CA PHE A 36 -12.10 0.51 4.02
C PHE A 36 -11.26 1.28 5.03
N ARG A 37 -11.90 2.22 5.71
CA ARG A 37 -11.39 2.90 6.90
C ARG A 37 -12.56 3.16 7.85
N PRO A 38 -12.47 2.73 9.11
CA PRO A 38 -13.52 2.99 10.09
C PRO A 38 -13.53 4.45 10.54
N GLY A 39 -14.68 4.94 10.94
CA GLY A 39 -14.77 6.17 11.72
C GLY A 39 -14.03 6.01 13.05
N HIS A 40 -13.38 7.09 13.50
CA HIS A 40 -12.59 7.12 14.74
C HIS A 40 -11.53 6.02 14.87
N LEU A 41 -11.11 5.42 13.76
CA LEU A 41 -10.18 4.30 13.70
C LEU A 41 -10.57 3.12 14.62
N GLU A 42 -11.86 2.93 14.87
CA GLU A 42 -12.34 1.83 15.71
C GLU A 42 -12.04 0.46 15.07
N TYR A 43 -11.45 -0.42 15.89
CA TYR A 43 -10.99 -1.73 15.41
C TYR A 43 -11.57 -2.87 16.27
N PRO A 44 -12.85 -3.26 16.05
CA PRO A 44 -13.41 -4.42 16.74
C PRO A 44 -12.69 -5.71 16.32
N SER A 45 -12.54 -6.65 17.22
CA SER A 45 -11.80 -7.91 16.97
C SER A 45 -12.34 -8.74 15.82
N THR A 46 -13.59 -8.52 15.41
CA THR A 46 -14.24 -9.19 14.26
C THR A 46 -14.04 -8.45 12.95
N LEU A 47 -13.36 -7.31 12.93
CA LEU A 47 -13.20 -6.49 11.74
C LEU A 47 -12.48 -7.23 10.60
N PRO A 48 -11.37 -7.95 10.82
CA PRO A 48 -10.67 -8.66 9.75
C PRO A 48 -11.56 -9.67 9.00
N GLU A 49 -12.27 -10.52 9.75
CA GLU A 49 -13.19 -11.50 9.17
C GLU A 49 -14.36 -10.84 8.43
N ALA A 50 -14.89 -9.75 8.99
CA ALA A 50 -16.02 -9.04 8.42
C ALA A 50 -15.63 -8.31 7.12
N LEU A 51 -14.43 -7.74 7.04
CA LEU A 51 -13.90 -7.12 5.83
C LEU A 51 -13.74 -8.14 4.70
N ASP A 52 -13.14 -9.27 4.99
CA ASP A 52 -12.96 -10.37 4.05
C ASP A 52 -14.32 -10.90 3.54
N ALA A 53 -15.24 -11.20 4.47
CA ALA A 53 -16.59 -11.68 4.15
C ALA A 53 -17.46 -10.64 3.41
N ALA A 54 -17.17 -9.34 3.56
CA ALA A 54 -17.81 -8.27 2.80
C ALA A 54 -17.12 -7.99 1.46
N GLY A 55 -15.98 -8.65 1.17
CA GLY A 55 -15.23 -8.52 -0.08
C GLY A 55 -14.40 -7.26 -0.20
N TYR A 56 -14.01 -6.64 0.92
CA TYR A 56 -12.97 -5.61 0.94
C TYR A 56 -11.60 -6.26 0.75
N GLN A 57 -10.69 -5.54 0.13
CA GLN A 57 -9.35 -6.02 -0.16
C GLN A 57 -8.28 -5.26 0.61
N ASN A 58 -8.56 -4.02 0.94
CA ASN A 58 -7.62 -3.12 1.59
C ASN A 58 -8.28 -2.48 2.81
N SER A 59 -7.50 -2.31 3.86
CA SER A 59 -7.88 -1.60 5.07
C SER A 59 -6.83 -0.52 5.37
N SER A 60 -7.25 0.57 5.97
CA SER A 60 -6.38 1.58 6.55
C SER A 60 -6.99 2.02 7.88
N SER A 61 -6.96 1.12 8.84
CA SER A 61 -7.69 1.22 10.11
C SER A 61 -6.75 1.39 11.31
N VAL A 62 -5.44 1.20 11.11
CA VAL A 62 -4.44 1.23 12.16
C VAL A 62 -3.37 2.26 11.82
N THR A 63 -2.91 3.02 12.81
CA THR A 63 -1.79 3.93 12.61
C THR A 63 -0.45 3.18 12.59
N ALA A 64 0.53 3.72 11.88
CA ALA A 64 1.88 3.15 11.81
C ALA A 64 2.57 3.12 13.19
N ASN A 65 2.18 4.02 14.09
CA ASN A 65 2.64 4.05 15.47
C ASN A 65 2.13 2.84 16.28
N VAL A 66 0.91 2.38 16.03
CA VAL A 66 0.33 1.20 16.69
C VAL A 66 0.84 -0.10 16.06
N SER A 67 0.89 -0.16 14.74
CA SER A 67 1.38 -1.35 14.02
C SER A 67 2.89 -1.50 14.03
N LEU A 68 3.63 -0.46 14.40
CA LEU A 68 5.10 -0.38 14.34
C LEU A 68 5.65 -0.68 12.94
N SER A 69 4.86 -0.39 11.89
CA SER A 69 5.21 -0.67 10.50
C SER A 69 4.68 0.42 9.57
N HIS A 70 5.46 0.72 8.53
CA HIS A 70 5.06 1.47 7.36
C HIS A 70 4.94 0.58 6.11
N LEU A 71 4.96 -0.74 6.29
CA LEU A 71 4.74 -1.71 5.22
C LEU A 71 3.36 -2.33 5.38
N PRO A 72 2.67 -2.64 4.28
CA PRO A 72 1.41 -3.37 4.33
C PRO A 72 1.58 -4.78 4.88
N PHE A 73 0.60 -5.23 5.60
CA PHE A 73 0.55 -6.59 6.12
C PHE A 73 -0.87 -7.16 6.02
N ARG A 74 -0.99 -8.48 5.96
CA ARG A 74 -2.29 -9.14 5.98
C ARG A 74 -2.90 -9.09 7.37
N LEU A 75 -4.18 -8.74 7.44
CA LEU A 75 -4.93 -8.79 8.69
C LEU A 75 -5.07 -10.24 9.18
N THR A 76 -5.04 -10.38 10.50
CA THR A 76 -5.20 -11.68 11.17
C THR A 76 -6.37 -11.64 12.14
N TYR A 77 -6.98 -12.78 12.39
CA TYR A 77 -7.97 -12.96 13.44
C TYR A 77 -7.66 -14.17 14.30
N THR A 78 -8.11 -14.17 15.56
CA THR A 78 -7.63 -15.09 16.58
C THR A 78 -8.67 -16.09 17.11
N ARG A 79 -9.85 -16.17 16.49
CA ARG A 79 -10.97 -16.98 17.04
C ARG A 79 -10.71 -18.50 17.17
N LYS A 80 -9.83 -19.07 16.36
CA LYS A 80 -9.46 -20.51 16.40
C LYS A 80 -8.01 -20.74 15.99
N GLY A 81 -7.09 -19.91 16.47
CA GLY A 81 -5.73 -19.84 15.99
C GLY A 81 -5.51 -18.60 15.11
N GLN A 82 -4.25 -18.25 14.84
CA GLN A 82 -3.96 -17.13 13.96
C GLN A 82 -4.25 -17.53 12.51
N ALA A 83 -5.37 -17.08 11.98
CA ALA A 83 -5.67 -17.19 10.56
C ALA A 83 -5.50 -15.81 9.90
N GLN A 84 -4.91 -15.78 8.72
CA GLN A 84 -4.84 -14.58 7.88
C GLN A 84 -6.06 -14.51 6.97
N VAL A 85 -6.58 -13.31 6.80
CA VAL A 85 -7.59 -13.01 5.77
C VAL A 85 -6.93 -12.39 4.55
N ASP A 86 -7.61 -12.38 3.40
CA ASP A 86 -7.08 -11.76 2.18
C ASP A 86 -7.37 -10.25 2.12
N VAL A 87 -7.14 -9.58 3.25
CA VAL A 87 -7.24 -8.12 3.39
C VAL A 87 -5.90 -7.58 3.85
N TYR A 88 -5.35 -6.61 3.09
CA TYR A 88 -4.12 -5.92 3.46
C TYR A 88 -4.43 -4.65 4.25
N GLU A 89 -3.76 -4.48 5.38
CA GLU A 89 -3.72 -3.25 6.14
C GLU A 89 -2.63 -2.34 5.61
N PHE A 90 -2.96 -1.07 5.41
CA PHE A 90 -2.05 0.01 5.02
C PHE A 90 -1.98 1.03 6.15
N PRO A 91 -0.96 0.95 7.03
CA PRO A 91 -0.91 1.77 8.24
C PRO A 91 -0.86 3.27 7.94
N ILE A 92 -1.64 4.04 8.69
CA ILE A 92 -1.72 5.49 8.56
C ILE A 92 -0.47 6.13 9.14
N THR A 93 0.22 6.94 8.36
CA THR A 93 1.45 7.62 8.78
C THR A 93 1.17 8.96 9.44
N ILE A 94 0.24 9.73 8.91
CA ILE A 94 -0.15 11.05 9.41
C ILE A 94 -1.66 11.23 9.27
N GLU A 95 -2.24 11.92 10.23
CA GLU A 95 -3.65 12.27 10.25
C GLU A 95 -3.85 13.75 10.58
N ASP A 96 -5.01 14.28 10.26
CA ASP A 96 -5.33 15.70 10.37
C ASP A 96 -5.99 16.12 11.69
N GLU A 97 -6.38 15.18 12.54
CA GLU A 97 -7.05 15.45 13.80
C GLU A 97 -6.09 15.82 14.95
N LEU A 98 -4.82 15.42 14.86
CA LEU A 98 -3.83 15.73 15.89
C LEU A 98 -3.22 17.12 15.72
N PRO A 99 -3.09 17.92 16.81
CA PRO A 99 -2.36 19.16 16.80
C PRO A 99 -0.84 18.96 16.66
N PRO A 100 -0.10 19.95 16.19
CA PRO A 100 -0.57 21.18 15.56
C PRO A 100 -1.24 20.95 14.20
N ALA A 101 -1.83 21.98 13.59
CA ALA A 101 -2.51 21.87 12.30
C ALA A 101 -1.62 21.21 11.24
N MET A 102 -2.23 20.46 10.31
CA MET A 102 -1.49 19.62 9.37
C MET A 102 -0.44 20.39 8.55
N LEU A 103 -0.76 21.61 8.14
CA LEU A 103 0.16 22.47 7.40
C LEU A 103 1.40 22.87 8.23
N GLU A 104 1.25 23.08 9.52
CA GLU A 104 2.36 23.40 10.44
C GLU A 104 3.31 22.19 10.62
N ARG A 105 2.81 20.97 10.40
CA ARG A 105 3.59 19.72 10.47
C ARG A 105 4.24 19.32 9.14
N LEU A 106 4.18 20.17 8.10
CA LEU A 106 4.64 19.81 6.76
C LEU A 106 6.12 19.42 6.71
N ASP A 107 6.97 20.13 7.40
CA ASP A 107 8.42 19.86 7.38
C ASP A 107 8.74 18.55 8.12
N ASP A 108 8.09 18.26 9.23
CA ASP A 108 8.19 16.98 9.94
C ASP A 108 7.66 15.84 9.07
N ALA A 109 6.52 16.05 8.39
CA ALA A 109 5.97 15.11 7.43
C ALA A 109 6.96 14.78 6.30
N MET A 110 7.68 15.78 5.80
CA MET A 110 8.73 15.61 4.79
C MET A 110 9.94 14.81 5.30
N VAL A 111 10.35 15.03 6.55
CA VAL A 111 11.42 14.25 7.19
C VAL A 111 11.02 12.77 7.28
N VAL A 112 9.80 12.51 7.77
CA VAL A 112 9.26 11.16 7.89
C VAL A 112 9.11 10.50 6.51
N ALA A 113 8.55 11.20 5.52
CA ALA A 113 8.38 10.69 4.16
C ALA A 113 9.71 10.27 3.52
N ARG A 114 10.76 11.09 3.65
CA ARG A 114 12.10 10.76 3.16
C ARG A 114 12.70 9.54 3.87
N LYS A 115 12.51 9.45 5.18
CA LYS A 115 12.98 8.29 5.97
C LYS A 115 12.26 7.02 5.52
N ILE A 116 10.95 7.04 5.39
CA ILE A 116 10.14 5.92 4.90
C ILE A 116 10.59 5.50 3.50
N GLY A 117 10.77 6.47 2.58
CA GLY A 117 11.19 6.20 1.21
C GLY A 117 12.56 5.50 1.12
N ARG A 118 13.52 5.84 2.01
CA ARG A 118 14.83 5.16 2.08
C ARG A 118 14.73 3.67 2.44
N HIS A 119 13.66 3.27 3.10
CA HIS A 119 13.41 1.89 3.54
C HIS A 119 12.31 1.19 2.74
N GLY A 120 11.88 1.77 1.61
CA GLY A 120 10.84 1.19 0.75
C GLY A 120 9.47 1.09 1.39
N GLY A 121 9.20 1.92 2.40
CA GLY A 121 7.91 1.95 3.08
C GLY A 121 6.85 2.79 2.34
N ILE A 122 5.64 2.77 2.87
CA ILE A 122 4.47 3.46 2.31
C ILE A 122 4.06 4.59 3.25
N TYR A 123 3.76 5.75 2.68
CA TYR A 123 3.29 6.92 3.40
C TYR A 123 1.81 7.11 3.17
N VAL A 124 0.99 6.81 4.17
CA VAL A 124 -0.47 6.93 4.11
C VAL A 124 -0.92 8.17 4.87
N VAL A 125 -1.69 9.02 4.18
CA VAL A 125 -2.26 10.24 4.76
C VAL A 125 -3.75 10.05 5.00
N LEU A 126 -4.21 10.39 6.21
CA LEU A 126 -5.63 10.49 6.54
C LEU A 126 -6.00 11.96 6.59
N ILE A 127 -7.00 12.36 5.82
CA ILE A 127 -7.55 13.72 5.80
C ILE A 127 -9.06 13.65 5.74
N HIS A 128 -9.71 14.37 6.66
CA HIS A 128 -11.16 14.56 6.62
C HIS A 128 -11.52 15.74 5.70
N PRO A 129 -12.67 15.70 5.02
CA PRO A 129 -13.06 16.70 4.03
C PRO A 129 -13.62 18.00 4.65
N ASP A 130 -13.57 18.15 5.95
CA ASP A 130 -13.92 19.37 6.68
C ASP A 130 -12.72 20.34 6.80
N VAL A 131 -12.98 21.61 7.08
CA VAL A 131 -11.95 22.65 7.27
C VAL A 131 -10.80 22.54 6.26
N THR A 132 -11.14 22.65 4.98
CA THR A 132 -10.29 22.19 3.87
C THR A 132 -9.05 23.06 3.61
N ALA A 133 -9.08 24.36 3.89
CA ALA A 133 -8.05 25.29 3.40
C ALA A 133 -6.61 24.89 3.71
N GLN A 134 -6.24 24.71 4.97
CA GLN A 134 -4.89 24.34 5.38
C GLN A 134 -4.54 22.88 5.03
N LYS A 135 -5.55 22.00 4.99
CA LYS A 135 -5.37 20.60 4.62
C LYS A 135 -5.09 20.44 3.12
N LEU A 136 -5.78 21.22 2.29
CA LEU A 136 -5.54 21.27 0.84
C LEU A 136 -4.13 21.82 0.55
N GLU A 137 -3.75 22.91 1.20
CA GLU A 137 -2.41 23.48 1.07
C GLU A 137 -1.32 22.47 1.48
N PHE A 138 -1.51 21.76 2.59
CA PHE A 138 -0.63 20.68 2.99
C PHE A 138 -0.50 19.61 1.89
N GLN A 139 -1.62 19.12 1.35
CA GLN A 139 -1.61 18.11 0.28
C GLN A 139 -0.86 18.59 -0.96
N MET A 140 -1.13 19.83 -1.38
CA MET A 140 -0.48 20.41 -2.56
C MET A 140 1.03 20.52 -2.35
N GLN A 141 1.48 21.04 -1.21
CA GLN A 141 2.90 21.18 -0.90
C GLN A 141 3.60 19.83 -0.71
N LEU A 142 3.00 18.90 0.01
CA LEU A 142 3.55 17.54 0.19
C LEU A 142 3.72 16.85 -1.16
N THR A 143 2.68 16.84 -1.99
CA THR A 143 2.71 16.23 -3.32
C THR A 143 3.75 16.91 -4.21
N HIS A 144 3.80 18.25 -4.23
CA HIS A 144 4.78 18.97 -5.02
C HIS A 144 6.22 18.64 -4.64
N ARG A 145 6.51 18.56 -3.34
CA ARG A 145 7.86 18.25 -2.84
C ARG A 145 8.28 16.79 -3.05
N LEU A 146 7.31 15.85 -3.12
CA LEU A 146 7.59 14.42 -3.26
C LEU A 146 7.43 13.87 -4.69
N LYS A 147 6.82 14.60 -5.63
CA LYS A 147 6.42 14.10 -6.96
C LYS A 147 7.54 13.49 -7.82
N ARG A 148 8.80 13.84 -7.54
CA ARG A 148 9.96 13.29 -8.27
C ARG A 148 10.54 12.02 -7.66
N MET A 149 10.09 11.65 -6.47
CA MET A 149 10.65 10.52 -5.71
C MET A 149 9.60 9.54 -5.21
N SER A 150 8.32 9.82 -5.48
CA SER A 150 7.22 9.01 -4.99
C SER A 150 6.14 8.84 -6.05
N TRP A 151 5.55 7.67 -6.09
CA TRP A 151 4.29 7.45 -6.75
C TRP A 151 3.14 7.89 -5.82
N PHE A 152 2.08 8.42 -6.41
CA PHE A 152 0.85 8.82 -5.71
C PHE A 152 -0.34 8.10 -6.32
N GLY A 153 -1.23 7.61 -5.49
CA GLY A 153 -2.44 6.94 -5.92
C GLY A 153 -3.34 6.54 -4.78
N SER A 154 -4.41 5.86 -5.11
CA SER A 154 -5.40 5.34 -4.17
C SER A 154 -4.91 4.06 -3.49
N LEU A 155 -5.54 3.72 -2.34
CA LEU A 155 -5.31 2.42 -1.71
C LEU A 155 -5.72 1.25 -2.60
N ALA A 156 -6.70 1.44 -3.49
CA ALA A 156 -7.13 0.40 -4.42
C ALA A 156 -6.02 0.07 -5.43
N GLU A 157 -5.38 1.08 -6.03
CA GLU A 157 -4.28 0.92 -6.97
C GLU A 157 -3.04 0.34 -6.29
N LEU A 158 -2.65 0.91 -5.14
CA LEU A 158 -1.52 0.42 -4.37
C LEU A 158 -1.74 -1.02 -3.88
N GLY A 159 -2.94 -1.33 -3.41
CA GLY A 159 -3.31 -2.67 -2.95
C GLY A 159 -3.27 -3.71 -4.08
N ALA A 160 -3.72 -3.35 -5.28
CA ALA A 160 -3.63 -4.22 -6.45
C ALA A 160 -2.16 -4.49 -6.83
N TRP A 161 -1.32 -3.46 -6.85
CA TRP A 161 0.12 -3.57 -7.07
C TRP A 161 0.80 -4.41 -6.00
N TRP A 162 0.48 -4.16 -4.72
CA TRP A 162 1.08 -4.89 -3.60
C TRP A 162 0.75 -6.38 -3.63
N ARG A 163 -0.49 -6.74 -3.99
CA ARG A 163 -0.90 -8.14 -4.19
C ARG A 163 -0.15 -8.80 -5.33
N ALA A 164 -0.01 -8.12 -6.46
CA ALA A 164 0.75 -8.63 -7.59
C ALA A 164 2.21 -8.88 -7.22
N ARG A 165 2.84 -7.91 -6.52
CA ARG A 165 4.20 -8.06 -5.99
C ARG A 165 4.32 -9.20 -4.97
N ALA A 166 3.37 -9.34 -4.05
CA ALA A 166 3.39 -10.39 -3.04
C ALA A 166 3.21 -11.81 -3.62
N ALA A 167 2.59 -11.90 -4.79
CA ALA A 167 2.38 -13.16 -5.51
C ALA A 167 3.48 -13.46 -6.55
N LEU A 168 4.50 -12.58 -6.67
CA LEU A 168 5.62 -12.77 -7.57
C LEU A 168 6.50 -13.94 -7.09
N GLY A 169 6.64 -14.96 -7.93
CA GLY A 169 7.65 -16.01 -7.74
C GLY A 169 9.03 -15.48 -8.15
N VAL A 170 10.03 -15.68 -7.30
CA VAL A 170 11.41 -15.26 -7.55
C VAL A 170 12.35 -16.42 -7.27
N GLU A 171 13.16 -16.78 -8.25
CA GLU A 171 14.23 -17.75 -8.12
C GLU A 171 15.55 -17.11 -8.54
N VAL A 172 16.57 -17.23 -7.68
CA VAL A 172 17.89 -16.67 -7.93
C VAL A 172 18.90 -17.81 -8.03
N THR A 173 19.60 -17.89 -9.15
CA THR A 173 20.66 -18.88 -9.41
C THR A 173 22.00 -18.16 -9.49
N ASP A 174 22.97 -18.57 -8.67
CA ASP A 174 24.38 -18.14 -8.77
C ASP A 174 25.06 -18.89 -9.92
N THR A 175 25.71 -18.15 -10.81
CA THR A 175 26.45 -18.68 -11.98
C THR A 175 27.96 -18.65 -11.83
N GLY A 176 28.48 -18.41 -10.61
CA GLY A 176 29.91 -18.28 -10.32
C GLY A 176 30.57 -16.96 -10.74
N GLY A 177 29.90 -16.14 -11.53
CA GLY A 177 30.35 -14.82 -11.97
C GLY A 177 29.21 -13.78 -12.03
N GLY A 178 28.04 -14.18 -11.56
CA GLY A 178 26.83 -13.35 -11.56
C GLY A 178 25.63 -14.12 -11.07
N PHE A 179 24.45 -13.58 -11.37
CA PHE A 179 23.16 -14.15 -10.96
C PHE A 179 22.20 -14.19 -12.15
N VAL A 180 21.43 -15.26 -12.24
CA VAL A 180 20.22 -15.31 -13.07
C VAL A 180 19.02 -15.24 -12.12
N ILE A 181 18.14 -14.28 -12.35
CA ILE A 181 16.93 -14.04 -11.57
C ILE A 181 15.75 -14.40 -12.47
N ASN A 182 15.08 -15.49 -12.16
CA ASN A 182 13.85 -15.89 -12.82
C ASN A 182 12.65 -15.37 -12.04
N LEU A 183 11.71 -14.77 -12.75
CA LEU A 183 10.52 -14.14 -12.22
C LEU A 183 9.28 -14.84 -12.80
N GLN A 184 8.32 -15.15 -11.95
CA GLN A 184 7.02 -15.66 -12.37
C GLN A 184 5.94 -14.76 -11.83
N ALA A 185 5.38 -13.89 -12.67
CA ALA A 185 4.38 -12.92 -12.28
C ALA A 185 2.97 -13.40 -12.68
N PRO A 186 2.03 -13.62 -11.74
CA PRO A 186 0.64 -13.97 -12.07
C PRO A 186 -0.10 -12.82 -12.78
N LYS A 187 0.34 -11.59 -12.58
CA LYS A 187 -0.18 -10.36 -13.21
C LYS A 187 0.99 -9.44 -13.53
N ALA A 188 0.80 -8.57 -14.53
CA ALA A 188 1.80 -7.54 -14.82
C ALA A 188 2.05 -6.63 -13.60
N ILE A 189 3.31 -6.26 -13.37
CA ILE A 189 3.74 -5.36 -12.31
C ILE A 189 4.54 -4.23 -12.97
N ALA A 190 4.05 -3.01 -12.83
CA ALA A 190 4.74 -1.83 -13.28
C ALA A 190 5.54 -1.19 -12.14
N GLY A 191 6.74 -0.71 -12.42
CA GLY A 191 7.54 0.02 -11.47
C GLY A 191 7.99 -0.82 -10.27
N LEU A 192 8.39 -2.06 -10.46
CA LEU A 192 8.94 -2.91 -9.41
C LEU A 192 10.39 -2.49 -9.11
N PRO A 193 10.70 -2.03 -7.87
CA PRO A 193 12.07 -1.76 -7.49
C PRO A 193 12.82 -3.08 -7.19
N LEU A 194 14.00 -3.22 -7.77
CA LEU A 194 14.92 -4.32 -7.54
C LEU A 194 16.26 -3.77 -7.10
N GLU A 195 16.71 -4.10 -5.91
CA GLU A 195 18.04 -3.77 -5.44
C GLU A 195 19.07 -4.68 -6.11
N ILE A 196 20.11 -4.09 -6.69
CA ILE A 196 21.23 -4.80 -7.29
C ILE A 196 22.43 -4.71 -6.36
N PRO A 197 23.13 -5.83 -6.08
CA PRO A 197 24.36 -5.80 -5.30
C PRO A 197 25.40 -4.85 -5.93
N ARG A 198 26.14 -4.16 -5.10
CA ARG A 198 27.22 -3.25 -5.56
C ARG A 198 28.22 -4.00 -6.44
N GLY A 199 28.61 -3.36 -7.54
CA GLY A 199 29.56 -3.95 -8.49
C GLY A 199 28.94 -4.96 -9.45
N PHE A 200 27.59 -5.04 -9.54
CA PHE A 200 26.89 -5.82 -10.54
C PHE A 200 26.13 -4.91 -11.51
N ALA A 201 26.02 -5.37 -12.74
CA ALA A 201 25.22 -4.72 -13.79
C ALA A 201 24.35 -5.74 -14.51
N ILE A 202 23.25 -5.28 -15.11
CA ILE A 202 22.41 -6.11 -15.97
C ILE A 202 23.15 -6.35 -17.29
N THR A 203 23.20 -7.62 -17.69
CA THR A 203 23.78 -8.02 -18.98
C THR A 203 22.78 -8.60 -19.95
N ALA A 204 21.65 -9.10 -19.46
CA ALA A 204 20.55 -9.59 -20.29
C ALA A 204 19.21 -9.48 -19.55
N THR A 205 18.14 -9.31 -20.31
CA THR A 205 16.75 -9.36 -19.84
C THR A 205 15.90 -10.17 -20.81
N SER A 206 14.91 -10.88 -20.28
CA SER A 206 13.84 -11.50 -21.07
C SER A 206 12.50 -11.10 -20.48
N ALA A 207 11.63 -10.50 -21.30
CA ALA A 207 10.31 -9.99 -20.91
C ALA A 207 10.35 -8.97 -19.75
N VAL A 208 11.47 -8.33 -19.50
CA VAL A 208 11.63 -7.27 -18.48
C VAL A 208 11.99 -5.97 -19.17
N SER A 209 11.27 -4.90 -18.87
CA SER A 209 11.61 -3.54 -19.29
C SER A 209 12.26 -2.78 -18.14
N VAL A 210 13.48 -2.30 -18.32
CA VAL A 210 14.15 -1.44 -17.36
C VAL A 210 13.70 0.00 -17.62
N ILE A 211 12.98 0.59 -16.64
CA ILE A 211 12.47 1.96 -16.73
C ILE A 211 13.53 2.95 -16.28
N GLU A 212 14.18 2.64 -15.18
CA GLU A 212 15.16 3.53 -14.55
C GLU A 212 16.20 2.72 -13.78
N GLN A 213 17.42 3.24 -13.72
CA GLN A 213 18.49 2.72 -12.87
C GLN A 213 19.09 3.87 -12.07
N ARG A 214 19.08 3.75 -10.74
CA ARG A 214 19.68 4.70 -9.79
C ARG A 214 20.45 3.94 -8.73
N GLU A 215 21.73 4.31 -8.51
CA GLU A 215 22.56 3.92 -7.35
C GLU A 215 22.26 2.53 -6.72
N GLY A 216 22.27 1.47 -7.54
CA GLY A 216 22.02 0.10 -7.06
C GLY A 216 20.55 -0.31 -7.00
N VAL A 217 19.61 0.53 -7.46
CA VAL A 217 18.20 0.17 -7.60
C VAL A 217 17.79 0.24 -9.07
N LEU A 218 17.16 -0.83 -9.54
CA LEU A 218 16.47 -0.86 -10.84
C LEU A 218 14.99 -0.67 -10.61
N LEU A 219 14.36 0.16 -11.42
CA LEU A 219 12.91 0.19 -11.57
C LEU A 219 12.54 -0.56 -12.84
N ILE A 220 11.77 -1.62 -12.73
CA ILE A 220 11.44 -2.51 -13.83
C ILE A 220 9.94 -2.72 -13.98
N ASP A 221 9.51 -2.92 -15.24
CA ASP A 221 8.18 -3.46 -15.57
C ASP A 221 8.32 -4.92 -15.95
N ILE A 222 7.43 -5.75 -15.43
CA ILE A 222 7.32 -7.16 -15.80
C ILE A 222 5.90 -7.48 -16.27
N PRO A 223 5.71 -8.18 -17.40
CA PRO A 223 4.40 -8.63 -17.85
C PRO A 223 3.92 -9.81 -16.97
N ALA A 224 2.68 -10.21 -17.15
CA ALA A 224 2.21 -11.49 -16.63
C ALA A 224 2.94 -12.64 -17.32
N GLY A 225 3.31 -13.66 -16.55
CA GLY A 225 4.06 -14.83 -17.02
C GLY A 225 5.52 -14.84 -16.60
N PRO A 226 6.36 -15.65 -17.28
CA PRO A 226 7.79 -15.76 -16.98
C PRO A 226 8.58 -14.57 -17.49
N ALA A 227 9.57 -14.14 -16.72
CA ALA A 227 10.53 -13.11 -17.09
C ALA A 227 11.88 -13.42 -16.45
N SER A 228 12.97 -12.85 -16.92
CA SER A 228 14.28 -13.06 -16.31
C SER A 228 15.22 -11.88 -16.47
N LEU A 229 16.20 -11.82 -15.55
CA LEU A 229 17.31 -10.87 -15.54
C LEU A 229 18.62 -11.61 -15.32
N THR A 230 19.67 -11.21 -16.02
CA THR A 230 21.02 -11.69 -15.74
C THR A 230 21.87 -10.53 -15.23
N LEU A 231 22.48 -10.72 -14.09
CA LEU A 231 23.43 -9.80 -13.46
C LEU A 231 24.85 -10.38 -13.56
N ARG A 232 25.83 -9.56 -13.92
CA ARG A 232 27.25 -9.91 -13.86
C ARG A 232 28.05 -8.85 -13.12
N LYS A 233 29.20 -9.22 -12.59
CA LYS A 233 30.14 -8.26 -12.01
C LYS A 233 30.49 -7.22 -13.09
N ALA A 234 30.39 -5.95 -12.75
CA ALA A 234 30.89 -4.87 -13.57
C ALA A 234 32.41 -4.98 -13.65
N SER A 235 32.96 -4.93 -14.86
CA SER A 235 34.41 -4.93 -15.11
C SER A 235 35.05 -3.62 -14.68
#